data_fc4028116a0d375601cfd394e5de70bc
#
_entry.id   fc4028116a0d375601cfd394e5de70bc
#
_cell.length_a   1.000
_cell.length_b   1.000
_cell.length_c   1.000
_cell.angle_alpha   90.00
_cell.angle_beta   90.00
_cell.angle_gamma   90.00
#
_symmetry.space_group_name_H-M   'P 1'
#
loop_
_entity.id
_entity.type
_entity.pdbx_description
1 polymer ?
#
loop_
_entity_poly.entity_id
_entity_poly.type
_entity_poly.pdbx_seq_one_letter_code
_entity_poly.pdbx_strand_id
1 'polypeptide(L)'
;MSDAALMTLVRTIVTADDTVAFHLLAANPALAKARFEIGVTRQTAETYYMDEIGHYVYAGDTALHVAAAAYRQKIVPKLIAMGANVRARNRRGAEPLHYAVDGRPGACRWNPPAQAATVARLIEAGADPNATDKSGVTPLHRAVRTRCAAAVKALLEAGADPRHENNSGSTPMLLATQNTGRGGSGSSEAKAQQELIVQLLREHLNRQI
;
A
#
# COMPACT_ATOMS: atom_id res chain seq x y z
N MET A 1 1.91 22.75 10.02
CA MET A 1 2.14 21.73 11.08
C MET A 1 3.51 21.14 10.81
N SER A 2 4.38 20.95 11.79
CA SER A 2 5.73 20.45 11.51
C SER A 2 5.70 18.94 11.19
N ASP A 3 6.51 18.50 10.24
CA ASP A 3 6.71 17.07 9.91
C ASP A 3 7.10 16.24 11.16
N ALA A 4 7.70 16.87 12.18
CA ALA A 4 8.12 16.20 13.42
C ALA A 4 6.96 15.53 14.19
N ALA A 5 5.83 16.22 14.36
CA ALA A 5 4.68 15.65 15.07
C ALA A 5 4.04 14.50 14.27
N LEU A 6 3.96 14.65 12.95
CA LEU A 6 3.49 13.59 12.07
C LEU A 6 4.47 12.40 12.04
N MET A 7 5.77 12.67 12.07
CA MET A 7 6.83 11.65 12.15
C MET A 7 6.71 10.82 13.43
N THR A 8 6.46 11.47 14.58
CA THR A 8 6.21 10.76 15.85
C THR A 8 5.03 9.82 15.73
N LEU A 9 3.90 10.27 15.16
CA LEU A 9 2.73 9.43 14.96
C LEU A 9 3.04 8.23 14.03
N VAL A 10 3.67 8.45 12.88
CA VAL A 10 3.92 7.35 11.93
C VAL A 10 4.94 6.35 12.47
N ARG A 11 5.96 6.77 13.23
CA ARG A 11 6.86 5.84 13.93
C ARG A 11 6.11 4.97 14.95
N THR A 12 5.21 5.56 15.72
CA THR A 12 4.33 4.82 16.65
C THR A 12 3.44 3.81 15.89
N ILE A 13 2.92 4.19 14.73
CA ILE A 13 2.11 3.31 13.88
C ILE A 13 2.92 2.10 13.41
N VAL A 14 4.15 2.28 12.94
CA VAL A 14 4.96 1.16 12.42
C VAL A 14 5.50 0.25 13.54
N THR A 15 5.76 0.78 14.73
CA THR A 15 6.18 -0.02 15.89
C THR A 15 5.03 -0.79 16.56
N ALA A 16 3.81 -0.62 16.07
CA ALA A 16 2.62 -1.33 16.54
C ALA A 16 2.10 -0.92 17.93
N ASP A 17 2.41 0.28 18.40
CA ASP A 17 1.88 0.83 19.63
C ASP A 17 0.56 1.59 19.38
N ASP A 18 -0.54 0.82 19.30
CA ASP A 18 -1.87 1.40 19.08
C ASP A 18 -2.27 2.38 20.18
N THR A 19 -1.89 2.12 21.43
CA THR A 19 -2.28 2.96 22.58
C THR A 19 -1.68 4.35 22.47
N VAL A 20 -0.39 4.44 22.22
CA VAL A 20 0.30 5.72 22.04
C VAL A 20 -0.19 6.42 20.77
N ALA A 21 -0.40 5.68 19.67
CA ALA A 21 -0.95 6.26 18.43
C ALA A 21 -2.34 6.89 18.66
N PHE A 22 -3.23 6.24 19.42
CA PHE A 22 -4.54 6.78 19.77
C PHE A 22 -4.44 8.02 20.68
N HIS A 23 -3.51 8.04 21.64
CA HIS A 23 -3.28 9.21 22.49
C HIS A 23 -2.76 10.40 21.67
N LEU A 24 -1.83 10.19 20.75
CA LEU A 24 -1.31 11.25 19.87
C LEU A 24 -2.43 11.82 18.98
N LEU A 25 -3.28 10.96 18.41
CA LEU A 25 -4.43 11.37 17.61
C LEU A 25 -5.50 12.10 18.43
N ALA A 26 -5.72 11.71 19.69
CA ALA A 26 -6.63 12.39 20.60
C ALA A 26 -6.11 13.78 21.01
N ALA A 27 -4.81 13.87 21.30
CA ALA A 27 -4.16 15.13 21.66
C ALA A 27 -4.07 16.13 20.47
N ASN A 28 -3.89 15.60 19.26
CA ASN A 28 -3.82 16.42 18.04
C ASN A 28 -4.59 15.75 16.87
N PRO A 29 -5.92 15.93 16.79
CA PRO A 29 -6.76 15.33 15.75
C PRO A 29 -6.37 15.74 14.32
N ALA A 30 -5.72 16.90 14.15
CA ALA A 30 -5.28 17.36 12.83
C ALA A 30 -4.21 16.47 12.20
N LEU A 31 -3.49 15.64 12.99
CA LEU A 31 -2.52 14.68 12.49
C LEU A 31 -3.15 13.63 11.56
N ALA A 32 -4.44 13.31 11.74
CA ALA A 32 -5.14 12.38 10.86
C ALA A 32 -5.21 12.86 9.40
N LYS A 33 -5.23 14.19 9.20
CA LYS A 33 -5.31 14.84 7.88
C LYS A 33 -3.98 15.42 7.41
N ALA A 34 -2.97 15.43 8.28
CA ALA A 34 -1.67 16.00 7.98
C ALA A 34 -0.94 15.20 6.88
N ARG A 35 -0.11 15.91 6.14
CA ARG A 35 0.79 15.34 5.13
C ARG A 35 2.22 15.81 5.36
N PHE A 36 3.18 14.99 5.02
CA PHE A 36 4.58 15.38 5.04
C PHE A 36 4.85 16.46 3.99
N GLU A 37 5.50 17.54 4.38
CA GLU A 37 5.89 18.62 3.47
C GLU A 37 7.19 18.27 2.74
N ILE A 38 8.16 17.69 3.43
CA ILE A 38 9.49 17.41 2.89
C ILE A 38 9.62 15.94 2.42
N GLY A 39 9.47 14.98 3.34
CA GLY A 39 9.67 13.55 3.03
C GLY A 39 11.12 13.22 2.64
N VAL A 40 11.33 12.01 2.09
CA VAL A 40 12.66 11.50 1.74
C VAL A 40 13.31 12.28 0.61
N THR A 41 14.61 12.63 0.81
CA THR A 41 15.57 13.12 -0.18
C THR A 41 16.85 12.29 -0.07
N ARG A 42 17.87 12.58 -0.89
CA ARG A 42 19.18 11.93 -0.74
C ARG A 42 19.83 12.23 0.62
N GLN A 43 19.63 13.45 1.14
CA GLN A 43 20.19 13.87 2.43
C GLN A 43 19.36 13.39 3.63
N THR A 44 18.08 13.11 3.45
CA THR A 44 17.16 12.76 4.55
C THR A 44 16.73 11.29 4.52
N ALA A 45 17.39 10.43 3.72
CA ALA A 45 17.01 9.06 3.51
C ALA A 45 16.86 8.26 4.81
N GLU A 46 17.83 8.35 5.72
CA GLU A 46 17.79 7.66 7.02
C GLU A 46 16.63 8.13 7.90
N THR A 47 16.35 9.45 7.93
CA THR A 47 15.28 10.01 8.75
C THR A 47 13.90 9.53 8.33
N TYR A 48 13.69 9.39 7.01
CA TYR A 48 12.40 9.06 6.41
C TYR A 48 12.26 7.59 5.98
N TYR A 49 13.21 6.73 6.34
CA TYR A 49 13.08 5.30 6.16
C TYR A 49 12.43 4.65 7.38
N MET A 50 11.46 3.77 7.14
CA MET A 50 10.76 2.98 8.15
C MET A 50 11.17 1.52 7.98
N ASP A 51 12.12 1.07 8.81
CA ASP A 51 12.68 -0.30 8.74
C ASP A 51 11.59 -1.35 8.92
N GLU A 52 10.63 -1.08 9.81
CA GLU A 52 9.57 -2.00 10.16
C GLU A 52 8.68 -2.38 8.97
N ILE A 53 8.52 -1.48 8.02
CA ILE A 53 7.71 -1.71 6.80
C ILE A 53 8.57 -1.73 5.54
N GLY A 54 9.88 -1.50 5.65
CA GLY A 54 10.81 -1.45 4.52
C GLY A 54 10.48 -0.35 3.51
N HIS A 55 10.01 0.80 3.97
CA HIS A 55 9.45 1.85 3.11
C HIS A 55 9.95 3.25 3.46
N TYR A 56 10.15 4.08 2.43
CA TYR A 56 10.41 5.50 2.61
C TYR A 56 9.11 6.29 2.71
N VAL A 57 9.12 7.34 3.53
CA VAL A 57 8.05 8.34 3.59
C VAL A 57 8.38 9.47 2.61
N TYR A 58 7.45 9.76 1.71
CA TYR A 58 7.59 10.78 0.66
C TYR A 58 6.81 12.05 1.03
N ALA A 59 7.20 13.19 0.46
CA ALA A 59 6.38 14.40 0.53
C ALA A 59 4.96 14.12 0.02
N GLY A 60 3.95 14.57 0.77
CA GLY A 60 2.53 14.29 0.52
C GLY A 60 2.01 13.01 1.15
N ASP A 61 2.88 12.12 1.69
CA ASP A 61 2.40 10.99 2.48
C ASP A 61 1.67 11.46 3.74
N THR A 62 0.71 10.68 4.17
CA THR A 62 -0.10 10.89 5.37
C THR A 62 0.08 9.72 6.34
N ALA A 63 -0.40 9.86 7.57
CA ALA A 63 -0.45 8.74 8.51
C ALA A 63 -1.21 7.53 7.93
N LEU A 64 -2.21 7.76 7.05
CA LEU A 64 -2.97 6.68 6.41
C LEU A 64 -2.13 5.88 5.39
N HIS A 65 -1.19 6.50 4.65
CA HIS A 65 -0.26 5.77 3.79
C HIS A 65 0.58 4.78 4.62
N VAL A 66 1.16 5.25 5.71
CA VAL A 66 2.01 4.44 6.59
C VAL A 66 1.21 3.35 7.30
N ALA A 67 0.02 3.68 7.81
CA ALA A 67 -0.87 2.72 8.44
C ALA A 67 -1.33 1.61 7.47
N ALA A 68 -1.55 1.96 6.20
CA ALA A 68 -1.88 1.02 5.14
C ALA A 68 -0.70 0.07 4.84
N ALA A 69 0.53 0.60 4.69
CA ALA A 69 1.74 -0.20 4.49
C ALA A 69 2.03 -1.15 5.67
N ALA A 70 1.67 -0.72 6.88
CA ALA A 70 1.86 -1.49 8.12
C ALA A 70 0.66 -2.42 8.46
N TYR A 71 -0.38 -2.46 7.62
CA TYR A 71 -1.62 -3.26 7.81
C TYR A 71 -2.28 -3.05 9.19
N ARG A 72 -2.32 -1.79 9.68
CA ARG A 72 -2.79 -1.47 11.02
C ARG A 72 -4.32 -1.49 11.11
N GLN A 73 -4.89 -2.68 11.39
CA GLN A 73 -6.34 -2.95 11.37
C GLN A 73 -7.18 -2.06 12.30
N LYS A 74 -6.59 -1.50 13.36
CA LYS A 74 -7.27 -0.58 14.29
C LYS A 74 -7.04 0.89 13.93
N ILE A 75 -5.84 1.22 13.43
CA ILE A 75 -5.44 2.61 13.13
C ILE A 75 -6.05 3.07 11.80
N VAL A 76 -6.09 2.23 10.76
CA VAL A 76 -6.67 2.59 9.46
C VAL A 76 -8.12 3.09 9.59
N PRO A 77 -9.07 2.35 10.19
CA PRO A 77 -10.43 2.84 10.35
C PRO A 77 -10.52 4.07 11.27
N LYS A 78 -9.67 4.18 12.29
CA LYS A 78 -9.62 5.35 13.15
C LYS A 78 -9.21 6.61 12.39
N LEU A 79 -8.17 6.54 11.57
CA LEU A 79 -7.74 7.67 10.74
C LEU A 79 -8.84 8.08 9.74
N ILE A 80 -9.49 7.11 9.10
CA ILE A 80 -10.61 7.36 8.18
C ILE A 80 -11.76 8.05 8.90
N ALA A 81 -12.17 7.56 10.07
CA ALA A 81 -13.23 8.17 10.89
C ALA A 81 -12.89 9.58 11.34
N MET A 82 -11.60 9.92 11.49
CA MET A 82 -11.12 11.28 11.79
C MET A 82 -10.97 12.16 10.53
N GLY A 83 -11.38 11.66 9.37
CA GLY A 83 -11.42 12.39 8.11
C GLY A 83 -10.10 12.38 7.34
N ALA A 84 -9.25 11.38 7.54
CA ALA A 84 -8.12 11.14 6.65
C ALA A 84 -8.61 10.93 5.21
N ASN A 85 -7.95 11.59 4.26
CA ASN A 85 -8.29 11.43 2.85
C ASN A 85 -7.75 10.10 2.32
N VAL A 86 -8.64 9.15 2.02
CA VAL A 86 -8.30 7.82 1.49
C VAL A 86 -7.67 7.88 0.10
N ARG A 87 -7.87 8.98 -0.63
CA ARG A 87 -7.31 9.25 -1.96
C ARG A 87 -6.19 10.31 -1.92
N ALA A 88 -5.58 10.55 -0.76
CA ALA A 88 -4.45 11.46 -0.65
C ALA A 88 -3.30 11.00 -1.55
N ARG A 89 -2.76 11.90 -2.36
CA ARG A 89 -1.66 11.61 -3.30
C ARG A 89 -0.36 12.21 -2.79
N ASN A 90 0.68 11.40 -2.72
CA ASN A 90 2.02 11.87 -2.42
C ASN A 90 2.73 12.43 -3.67
N ARG A 91 3.99 12.88 -3.53
CA ARG A 91 4.76 13.44 -4.65
C ARG A 91 4.96 12.48 -5.83
N ARG A 92 4.79 11.16 -5.61
CA ARG A 92 4.83 10.13 -6.66
C ARG A 92 3.46 9.84 -7.27
N GLY A 93 2.41 10.48 -6.76
CA GLY A 93 1.03 10.24 -7.15
C GLY A 93 0.42 8.99 -6.51
N ALA A 94 1.15 8.30 -5.65
CA ALA A 94 0.64 7.11 -4.96
C ALA A 94 -0.37 7.51 -3.87
N GLU A 95 -1.43 6.73 -3.74
CA GLU A 95 -2.47 6.81 -2.72
C GLU A 95 -2.25 5.74 -1.62
N PRO A 96 -2.90 5.81 -0.45
CA PRO A 96 -2.78 4.79 0.60
C PRO A 96 -3.02 3.35 0.11
N LEU A 97 -3.92 3.16 -0.87
CA LEU A 97 -4.19 1.84 -1.45
C LEU A 97 -2.96 1.25 -2.17
N HIS A 98 -2.10 2.07 -2.79
CA HIS A 98 -0.84 1.61 -3.36
C HIS A 98 0.13 1.11 -2.29
N TYR A 99 0.10 1.68 -1.09
CA TYR A 99 0.94 1.28 0.03
C TYR A 99 0.44 0.00 0.70
N ALA A 100 -0.88 -0.18 0.75
CA ALA A 100 -1.50 -1.41 1.30
C ALA A 100 -1.03 -2.69 0.62
N VAL A 101 -0.54 -2.61 -0.63
CA VAL A 101 -0.14 -3.77 -1.44
C VAL A 101 1.38 -3.93 -1.61
N ASP A 102 2.20 -3.15 -0.90
CA ASP A 102 3.66 -3.18 -1.06
C ASP A 102 4.37 -4.32 -0.29
N GLY A 103 3.68 -5.10 0.54
CA GLY A 103 4.24 -6.27 1.23
C GLY A 103 4.46 -7.47 0.33
N ARG A 104 5.53 -8.24 0.60
CA ARG A 104 5.99 -9.35 -0.25
C ARG A 104 6.37 -10.60 0.56
N PRO A 105 6.29 -11.79 -0.04
CA PRO A 105 6.82 -13.03 0.56
C PRO A 105 8.25 -12.87 1.06
N GLY A 106 8.54 -13.39 2.24
CA GLY A 106 9.85 -13.31 2.87
C GLY A 106 10.15 -12.01 3.63
N ALA A 107 9.30 -10.99 3.56
CA ALA A 107 9.41 -9.84 4.46
C ALA A 107 8.91 -10.21 5.86
N CYS A 108 9.59 -9.74 6.91
CA CYS A 108 9.29 -10.10 8.30
C CYS A 108 7.84 -9.78 8.75
N ARG A 109 7.21 -8.80 8.11
CA ARG A 109 5.82 -8.40 8.39
C ARG A 109 4.83 -8.80 7.30
N TRP A 110 5.22 -9.65 6.37
CA TRP A 110 4.31 -10.09 5.33
C TRP A 110 3.14 -10.90 5.93
N ASN A 111 1.94 -10.37 5.77
CA ASN A 111 0.71 -10.95 6.32
C ASN A 111 -0.40 -10.81 5.26
N PRO A 112 -0.55 -11.77 4.34
CA PRO A 112 -1.53 -11.71 3.26
C PRO A 112 -2.98 -11.45 3.71
N PRO A 113 -3.49 -12.11 4.78
CA PRO A 113 -4.84 -11.80 5.28
C PRO A 113 -5.00 -10.35 5.75
N ALA A 114 -4.04 -9.82 6.51
CA ALA A 114 -4.10 -8.45 6.99
C ALA A 114 -3.94 -7.45 5.84
N GLN A 115 -3.14 -7.77 4.83
CA GLN A 115 -2.97 -6.99 3.61
C GLN A 115 -4.29 -6.90 2.83
N ALA A 116 -4.95 -8.04 2.57
CA ALA A 116 -6.24 -8.08 1.89
C ALA A 116 -7.33 -7.34 2.68
N ALA A 117 -7.38 -7.50 4.00
CA ALA A 117 -8.32 -6.78 4.86
C ALA A 117 -8.09 -5.26 4.83
N THR A 118 -6.83 -4.81 4.76
CA THR A 118 -6.51 -3.38 4.63
C THR A 118 -6.96 -2.83 3.27
N VAL A 119 -6.75 -3.58 2.19
CA VAL A 119 -7.25 -3.24 0.84
C VAL A 119 -8.77 -3.08 0.88
N ALA A 120 -9.50 -4.07 1.39
CA ALA A 120 -10.96 -4.02 1.47
C ALA A 120 -11.45 -2.79 2.24
N ARG A 121 -10.87 -2.49 3.41
CA ARG A 121 -11.26 -1.32 4.21
C ARG A 121 -11.01 0.02 3.52
N LEU A 122 -9.91 0.16 2.78
CA LEU A 122 -9.65 1.38 2.03
C LEU A 122 -10.66 1.55 0.90
N ILE A 123 -11.03 0.47 0.20
CA ILE A 123 -12.03 0.48 -0.86
C ILE A 123 -13.42 0.79 -0.31
N GLU A 124 -13.84 0.16 0.79
CA GLU A 124 -15.08 0.48 1.51
C GLU A 124 -15.16 1.96 1.89
N ALA A 125 -14.03 2.57 2.20
CA ALA A 125 -13.92 3.99 2.51
C ALA A 125 -13.82 4.91 1.28
N GLY A 126 -13.93 4.39 0.06
CA GLY A 126 -13.96 5.14 -1.19
C GLY A 126 -12.60 5.28 -1.90
N ALA A 127 -11.61 4.45 -1.57
CA ALA A 127 -10.40 4.35 -2.40
C ALA A 127 -10.75 3.74 -3.77
N ASP A 128 -10.09 4.25 -4.81
CA ASP A 128 -10.28 3.78 -6.17
C ASP A 128 -9.30 2.62 -6.49
N PRO A 129 -9.80 1.39 -6.78
CA PRO A 129 -8.95 0.26 -7.11
C PRO A 129 -8.14 0.48 -8.39
N ASN A 130 -8.55 1.43 -9.24
CA ASN A 130 -7.90 1.78 -10.51
C ASN A 130 -7.11 3.10 -10.44
N ALA A 131 -6.92 3.68 -9.24
CA ALA A 131 -6.10 4.87 -9.09
C ALA A 131 -4.68 4.63 -9.63
N THR A 132 -4.14 5.61 -10.37
CA THR A 132 -2.79 5.51 -10.94
C THR A 132 -1.83 6.47 -10.24
N ASP A 133 -0.60 6.02 -10.02
CA ASP A 133 0.51 6.91 -9.67
C ASP A 133 1.05 7.65 -10.91
N LYS A 134 2.09 8.48 -10.75
CA LYS A 134 2.67 9.26 -11.88
C LYS A 134 3.27 8.40 -13.00
N SER A 135 3.51 7.11 -12.73
CA SER A 135 4.01 6.15 -13.72
C SER A 135 2.89 5.31 -14.35
N GLY A 136 1.61 5.66 -14.12
CA GLY A 136 0.47 4.88 -14.58
C GLY A 136 0.27 3.56 -13.82
N VAL A 137 1.00 3.34 -12.73
CA VAL A 137 0.97 2.10 -11.95
C VAL A 137 -0.26 2.11 -11.04
N THR A 138 -1.13 1.10 -11.17
CA THR A 138 -2.28 0.89 -10.27
C THR A 138 -1.90 0.05 -9.05
N PRO A 139 -2.73 0.01 -7.99
CA PRO A 139 -2.56 -0.94 -6.90
C PRO A 139 -2.42 -2.39 -7.37
N LEU A 140 -3.18 -2.80 -8.40
CA LEU A 140 -3.10 -4.15 -8.96
C LEU A 140 -1.72 -4.44 -9.57
N HIS A 141 -1.11 -3.52 -10.30
CA HIS A 141 0.27 -3.66 -10.78
C HIS A 141 1.25 -3.90 -9.63
N ARG A 142 1.10 -3.16 -8.52
CA ARG A 142 1.98 -3.33 -7.35
C ARG A 142 1.74 -4.66 -6.67
N ALA A 143 0.50 -5.06 -6.41
CA ALA A 143 0.15 -6.33 -5.77
C ALA A 143 0.72 -7.54 -6.55
N VAL A 144 0.62 -7.49 -7.88
CA VAL A 144 1.21 -8.50 -8.77
C VAL A 144 2.74 -8.52 -8.64
N ARG A 145 3.39 -7.36 -8.69
CA ARG A 145 4.85 -7.24 -8.59
C ARG A 145 5.39 -7.67 -7.23
N THR A 146 4.64 -7.43 -6.16
CA THR A 146 5.01 -7.84 -4.79
C THR A 146 4.59 -9.27 -4.47
N ARG A 147 3.87 -9.94 -5.38
CA ARG A 147 3.44 -11.34 -5.26
C ARG A 147 2.57 -11.63 -4.04
N CYS A 148 1.54 -10.82 -3.84
CA CYS A 148 0.52 -11.09 -2.83
C CYS A 148 -0.82 -11.46 -3.51
N ALA A 149 -1.07 -12.76 -3.67
CA ALA A 149 -2.29 -13.26 -4.31
C ALA A 149 -3.57 -12.83 -3.57
N ALA A 150 -3.53 -12.75 -2.23
CA ALA A 150 -4.66 -12.29 -1.43
C ALA A 150 -5.03 -10.83 -1.73
N ALA A 151 -4.03 -9.94 -1.89
CA ALA A 151 -4.27 -8.55 -2.28
C ALA A 151 -4.76 -8.44 -3.73
N VAL A 152 -4.18 -9.24 -4.66
CA VAL A 152 -4.65 -9.32 -6.05
C VAL A 152 -6.12 -9.71 -6.10
N LYS A 153 -6.51 -10.78 -5.37
CA LYS A 153 -7.90 -11.23 -5.29
C LYS A 153 -8.82 -10.12 -4.79
N ALA A 154 -8.47 -9.48 -3.66
CA ALA A 154 -9.27 -8.40 -3.09
C ALA A 154 -9.43 -7.20 -4.05
N LEU A 155 -8.40 -6.83 -4.79
CA LEU A 155 -8.47 -5.76 -5.79
C LEU A 155 -9.35 -6.14 -6.98
N LEU A 156 -9.23 -7.36 -7.50
CA LEU A 156 -10.06 -7.83 -8.61
C LEU A 156 -11.55 -7.91 -8.22
N GLU A 157 -11.86 -8.40 -7.01
CA GLU A 157 -13.22 -8.41 -6.46
C GLU A 157 -13.79 -7.00 -6.28
N ALA A 158 -12.93 -6.01 -6.08
CA ALA A 158 -13.29 -4.59 -5.98
C ALA A 158 -13.35 -3.86 -7.35
N GLY A 159 -13.17 -4.56 -8.46
CA GLY A 159 -13.25 -3.97 -9.80
C GLY A 159 -11.96 -3.36 -10.32
N ALA A 160 -10.80 -3.79 -9.82
CA ALA A 160 -9.53 -3.42 -10.45
C ALA A 160 -9.43 -3.98 -11.87
N ASP A 161 -9.03 -3.13 -12.82
CA ASP A 161 -8.89 -3.51 -14.23
C ASP A 161 -7.54 -4.24 -14.48
N PRO A 162 -7.57 -5.55 -14.82
CA PRO A 162 -6.37 -6.31 -15.12
C PRO A 162 -5.77 -6.01 -16.51
N ARG A 163 -6.46 -5.23 -17.34
CA ARG A 163 -6.02 -4.83 -18.69
C ARG A 163 -5.35 -3.46 -18.69
N HIS A 164 -5.42 -2.72 -17.58
CA HIS A 164 -4.82 -1.39 -17.49
C HIS A 164 -3.31 -1.45 -17.82
N GLU A 165 -2.85 -0.61 -18.72
CA GLU A 165 -1.43 -0.44 -19.06
C GLU A 165 -0.82 0.72 -18.27
N ASN A 166 0.33 0.51 -17.66
CA ASN A 166 1.10 1.59 -17.08
C ASN A 166 1.83 2.38 -18.19
N ASN A 167 2.52 3.47 -17.83
CA ASN A 167 3.21 4.33 -18.81
C ASN A 167 4.34 3.62 -19.61
N SER A 168 4.70 2.39 -19.23
CA SER A 168 5.66 1.53 -19.94
C SER A 168 4.97 0.46 -20.79
N GLY A 169 3.64 0.50 -20.96
CA GLY A 169 2.85 -0.49 -21.69
C GLY A 169 2.74 -1.85 -20.99
N SER A 170 3.04 -1.92 -19.70
CA SER A 170 2.93 -3.18 -18.96
C SER A 170 1.57 -3.31 -18.30
N THR A 171 0.89 -4.44 -18.55
CA THR A 171 -0.32 -4.83 -17.82
C THR A 171 0.00 -5.65 -16.58
N PRO A 172 -0.93 -5.80 -15.60
CA PRO A 172 -0.77 -6.72 -14.48
C PRO A 172 -0.45 -8.16 -14.94
N MET A 173 -1.08 -8.67 -16.00
CA MET A 173 -0.80 -10.01 -16.52
C MET A 173 0.64 -10.12 -17.04
N LEU A 174 1.12 -9.12 -17.78
CA LEU A 174 2.51 -9.12 -18.28
C LEU A 174 3.49 -9.13 -17.11
N LEU A 175 3.25 -8.33 -16.06
CA LEU A 175 4.09 -8.33 -14.85
C LEU A 175 4.04 -9.65 -14.07
N ALA A 176 2.88 -10.35 -14.07
CA ALA A 176 2.73 -11.64 -13.41
C ALA A 176 3.54 -12.74 -14.10
N THR A 177 3.68 -12.68 -15.43
CA THR A 177 4.42 -13.69 -16.22
C THR A 177 5.91 -13.40 -16.32
N GLN A 178 6.35 -12.15 -16.08
CA GLN A 178 7.74 -11.77 -16.09
C GLN A 178 8.45 -12.07 -14.76
N ASN A 179 9.68 -12.55 -14.84
CA ASN A 179 10.51 -12.78 -13.66
C ASN A 179 11.23 -11.47 -13.26
N THR A 180 10.50 -10.54 -12.64
CA THR A 180 11.00 -9.17 -12.39
C THR A 180 12.01 -9.04 -11.24
N GLY A 181 12.40 -10.13 -10.60
CA GLY A 181 13.40 -10.14 -9.52
C GLY A 181 13.00 -9.45 -8.21
N ARG A 182 11.91 -8.72 -8.17
CA ARG A 182 11.51 -7.88 -7.02
C ARG A 182 10.62 -8.56 -5.98
N GLY A 183 9.98 -9.66 -6.29
CA GLY A 183 9.01 -10.33 -5.39
C GLY A 183 9.59 -11.50 -4.60
N GLY A 184 10.88 -11.54 -4.29
CA GLY A 184 11.49 -12.72 -3.67
C GLY A 184 11.59 -13.89 -4.65
N SER A 185 11.98 -13.60 -5.89
CA SER A 185 11.85 -14.43 -7.08
C SER A 185 12.46 -15.84 -7.04
N GLY A 186 13.16 -16.19 -5.97
CA GLY A 186 13.77 -17.53 -5.80
C GLY A 186 13.07 -18.42 -4.78
N SER A 187 12.25 -17.90 -3.88
CA SER A 187 11.61 -18.72 -2.84
C SER A 187 10.42 -19.54 -3.41
N SER A 188 10.20 -20.72 -2.85
CA SER A 188 9.04 -21.56 -3.19
C SER A 188 7.71 -20.82 -2.97
N GLU A 189 7.62 -20.07 -1.88
CA GLU A 189 6.44 -19.24 -1.57
C GLU A 189 6.18 -18.18 -2.64
N ALA A 190 7.20 -17.44 -3.07
CA ALA A 190 7.04 -16.42 -4.10
C ALA A 190 6.62 -17.02 -5.46
N LYS A 191 7.07 -18.24 -5.77
CA LYS A 191 6.63 -18.96 -6.98
C LYS A 191 5.18 -19.39 -6.87
N ALA A 192 4.77 -19.98 -5.75
CA ALA A 192 3.40 -20.38 -5.50
C ALA A 192 2.44 -19.17 -5.57
N GLN A 193 2.83 -18.04 -4.98
CA GLN A 193 2.05 -16.80 -5.08
C GLN A 193 1.93 -16.31 -6.52
N GLN A 194 3.01 -16.40 -7.31
CA GLN A 194 2.99 -16.00 -8.73
C GLN A 194 2.04 -16.88 -9.56
N GLU A 195 2.08 -18.20 -9.38
CA GLU A 195 1.20 -19.15 -10.08
C GLU A 195 -0.27 -18.83 -9.76
N LEU A 196 -0.58 -18.63 -8.48
CA LEU A 196 -1.93 -18.27 -8.03
C LEU A 196 -2.39 -16.92 -8.62
N ILE A 197 -1.51 -15.93 -8.68
CA ILE A 197 -1.81 -14.62 -9.29
C ILE A 197 -2.14 -14.76 -10.77
N VAL A 198 -1.35 -15.55 -11.53
CA VAL A 198 -1.62 -15.80 -12.96
C VAL A 198 -2.98 -16.47 -13.15
N GLN A 199 -3.32 -17.44 -12.29
CA GLN A 199 -4.62 -18.09 -12.30
C GLN A 199 -5.76 -17.10 -12.04
N LEU A 200 -5.68 -16.30 -10.97
CA LEU A 200 -6.68 -15.29 -10.61
C LEU A 200 -6.94 -14.28 -11.74
N LEU A 201 -5.86 -13.79 -12.35
CA LEU A 201 -5.96 -12.85 -13.47
C LEU A 201 -6.64 -13.51 -14.70
N ARG A 202 -6.29 -14.75 -15.04
CA ARG A 202 -6.93 -15.49 -16.16
C ARG A 202 -8.41 -15.72 -15.91
N GLU A 203 -8.77 -16.20 -14.72
CA GLU A 203 -10.16 -16.43 -14.35
C GLU A 203 -11.01 -15.16 -14.43
N HIS A 204 -10.45 -14.04 -13.96
CA HIS A 204 -11.13 -12.74 -13.99
C HIS A 204 -11.31 -12.23 -15.43
N LEU A 205 -10.29 -12.35 -16.27
CA LEU A 205 -10.35 -11.94 -17.68
C LEU A 205 -11.37 -12.77 -18.48
N ASN A 206 -11.50 -14.07 -18.19
CA ASN A 206 -12.44 -14.95 -18.88
C ASN A 206 -13.91 -14.71 -18.47
N ARG A 207 -14.16 -14.18 -17.26
CA ARG A 207 -15.52 -13.85 -16.80
C ARG A 207 -16.09 -12.58 -17.42
N GLN A 208 -15.27 -11.78 -18.06
CA GLN A 208 -15.64 -10.48 -18.65
C GLN A 208 -15.89 -10.56 -20.18
N ILE A 209 -15.83 -11.78 -20.75
CA ILE A 209 -16.17 -12.09 -22.14
C ILE A 209 -17.58 -12.65 -22.18
#